data_8a2ab7e626e710090d5a208a00fc9984
#
_entry.id   8a2ab7e626e710090d5a208a00fc9984
#
_cell.length_a   1.000
_cell.length_b   1.000
_cell.length_c   1.000
_cell.angle_alpha   90.00
_cell.angle_beta   90.00
_cell.angle_gamma   90.00
#
_symmetry.space_group_name_H-M   'P 1'
#
loop_
_entity.id
_entity.type
_entity.pdbx_description
1 polymer ?
#
loop_
_entity_poly.entity_id
_entity_poly.type
_entity_poly.pdbx_seq_one_letter_code
_entity_poly.pdbx_strand_id
1 'polypeptide(L)'
;MEIRFWGTRGSIPAPGPSTLEFGGNTTCVEVVLRSGRRVVIDGGTGIRVLGEHLKTKVATIRLHLLLTHNHWDHLIGLPFFAPIYREDSEIKIDGWPLAFQALKRVFDDHMGDGFFPVAFDQLKSHLSFVNKIARSPQVLDDVEIEAMPLNHPQGCLGFRFQEEGQTMVFITDNELGLDGGYRFPDFVKFAKDADLLIHDAQYLPEEMPAHRGWGHSTYQEAVQLALEAGAKTLLLTHHDPGRTDEQVREIVRRAREIVVAAGGKLTIDGAREGDVISLATGDLASSPELAASRRKKIAQP
;
A
#
# COMPACT_ATOMS: atom_id res chain seq x y z
N MET A 1 8.19 -1.43 14.12
CA MET A 1 7.51 -1.92 12.87
C MET A 1 8.52 -2.12 11.76
N GLU A 2 8.31 -3.15 10.91
CA GLU A 2 9.00 -3.35 9.65
C GLU A 2 7.98 -3.31 8.51
N ILE A 3 8.22 -2.50 7.49
CA ILE A 3 7.31 -2.30 6.36
C ILE A 3 7.95 -2.88 5.11
N ARG A 4 7.22 -3.72 4.36
CA ARG A 4 7.67 -4.35 3.11
C ARG A 4 6.71 -4.08 1.98
N PHE A 5 7.24 -3.68 0.84
CA PHE A 5 6.46 -3.44 -0.37
C PHE A 5 6.48 -4.66 -1.28
N TRP A 6 5.31 -5.21 -1.55
CA TRP A 6 5.11 -6.34 -2.48
C TRP A 6 4.50 -5.89 -3.80
N GLY A 7 3.89 -4.69 -3.81
CA GLY A 7 3.36 -4.03 -4.99
C GLY A 7 3.22 -2.52 -4.74
N THR A 8 3.58 -1.74 -5.74
CA THR A 8 3.69 -0.27 -5.67
C THR A 8 3.03 0.43 -6.85
N ARG A 9 2.53 -0.34 -7.83
CA ARG A 9 1.91 0.16 -9.05
C ARG A 9 0.42 0.43 -8.84
N GLY A 10 -0.10 1.49 -9.47
CA GLY A 10 -1.52 1.82 -9.44
C GLY A 10 -2.31 1.23 -10.60
N SER A 11 -3.62 1.19 -10.45
CA SER A 11 -4.64 0.89 -11.45
C SER A 11 -4.58 -0.50 -12.08
N ILE A 12 -3.43 -0.94 -12.60
CA ILE A 12 -3.25 -2.23 -13.28
C ILE A 12 -1.78 -2.67 -13.19
N PRO A 13 -1.50 -3.98 -13.12
CA PRO A 13 -0.12 -4.46 -13.16
C PRO A 13 0.58 -4.05 -14.46
N ALA A 14 1.80 -3.56 -14.35
CA ALA A 14 2.65 -3.13 -15.47
C ALA A 14 4.02 -3.83 -15.45
N PRO A 15 4.08 -5.15 -15.66
CA PRO A 15 5.33 -5.89 -15.69
C PRO A 15 6.10 -5.58 -16.99
N GLY A 16 7.40 -5.39 -16.90
CA GLY A 16 8.22 -5.17 -18.08
C GLY A 16 9.62 -4.65 -17.75
N PRO A 17 10.50 -4.54 -18.75
CA PRO A 17 11.88 -4.07 -18.55
C PRO A 17 11.95 -2.61 -18.06
N SER A 18 10.92 -1.81 -18.34
CA SER A 18 10.85 -0.40 -17.94
C SER A 18 10.31 -0.17 -16.52
N THR A 19 9.93 -1.24 -15.80
CA THR A 19 9.32 -1.18 -14.45
C THR A 19 10.03 -2.10 -13.45
N LEU A 20 11.28 -2.48 -13.72
CA LEU A 20 12.03 -3.43 -12.89
C LEU A 20 12.52 -2.83 -11.56
N GLU A 21 12.76 -1.53 -11.52
CA GLU A 21 13.28 -0.85 -10.33
C GLU A 21 12.17 -0.58 -9.30
N PHE A 22 11.08 0.06 -9.73
CA PHE A 22 9.99 0.39 -8.82
C PHE A 22 8.96 -0.72 -8.70
N GLY A 23 8.91 -1.63 -9.66
CA GLY A 23 8.01 -2.77 -9.65
C GLY A 23 6.80 -2.59 -10.56
N GLY A 24 6.18 -3.71 -10.94
CA GLY A 24 5.01 -3.77 -11.81
C GLY A 24 3.79 -4.39 -11.15
N ASN A 25 3.88 -4.90 -9.91
CA ASN A 25 2.73 -5.40 -9.18
C ASN A 25 1.92 -4.28 -8.55
N THR A 26 0.60 -4.47 -8.47
CA THR A 26 -0.31 -3.52 -7.83
C THR A 26 -0.28 -3.65 -6.31
N THR A 27 -0.88 -2.67 -5.65
CA THR A 27 -0.74 -2.35 -4.22
C THR A 27 -0.85 -3.55 -3.29
N CYS A 28 0.23 -3.81 -2.57
CA CYS A 28 0.29 -4.73 -1.44
C CYS A 28 1.46 -4.35 -0.53
N VAL A 29 1.16 -3.99 0.72
CA VAL A 29 2.16 -3.60 1.71
C VAL A 29 2.00 -4.47 2.95
N GLU A 30 3.10 -5.07 3.42
CA GLU A 30 3.16 -5.85 4.65
C GLU A 30 3.76 -5.01 5.76
N VAL A 31 3.08 -4.95 6.91
CA VAL A 31 3.56 -4.36 8.15
C VAL A 31 3.76 -5.47 9.15
N VAL A 32 5.00 -5.73 9.52
CA VAL A 32 5.35 -6.69 10.58
C VAL A 32 5.53 -5.92 11.88
N LEU A 33 4.65 -6.17 12.82
CA LEU A 33 4.66 -5.58 14.15
C LEU A 33 5.77 -6.18 15.00
N ARG A 34 6.16 -5.54 16.08
CA ARG A 34 7.19 -6.07 17.02
C ARG A 34 6.79 -7.38 17.67
N SER A 35 5.49 -7.60 17.86
CA SER A 35 4.94 -8.89 18.31
C SER A 35 5.17 -10.03 17.31
N GLY A 36 5.63 -9.73 16.09
CA GLY A 36 5.72 -10.68 14.98
C GLY A 36 4.41 -10.87 14.22
N ARG A 37 3.32 -10.19 14.64
CA ARG A 37 2.06 -10.20 13.91
C ARG A 37 2.21 -9.47 12.58
N ARG A 38 1.52 -9.98 11.57
CA ARG A 38 1.53 -9.42 10.22
C ARG A 38 0.21 -8.74 9.92
N VAL A 39 0.29 -7.50 9.48
CA VAL A 39 -0.80 -6.75 8.88
C VAL A 39 -0.46 -6.54 7.42
N VAL A 40 -1.36 -6.88 6.52
CA VAL A 40 -1.20 -6.69 5.08
C VAL A 40 -2.21 -5.65 4.64
N ILE A 41 -1.76 -4.62 3.97
CA ILE A 41 -2.61 -3.58 3.40
C ILE A 41 -2.75 -3.89 1.92
N ASP A 42 -3.98 -4.14 1.51
CA ASP A 42 -4.44 -4.50 0.18
C ASP A 42 -3.91 -5.82 -0.40
N GLY A 43 -4.71 -6.36 -1.31
CA GLY A 43 -4.50 -7.62 -2.01
C GLY A 43 -4.34 -7.48 -3.52
N GLY A 44 -3.63 -6.44 -3.98
CA GLY A 44 -3.23 -6.33 -5.37
C GLY A 44 -2.31 -7.47 -5.81
N THR A 45 -1.80 -7.45 -7.03
CA THR A 45 -1.00 -8.58 -7.57
C THR A 45 0.26 -8.88 -6.76
N GLY A 46 0.76 -7.90 -5.99
CA GLY A 46 1.88 -8.09 -5.06
C GLY A 46 1.62 -9.16 -3.99
N ILE A 47 0.37 -9.39 -3.58
CA ILE A 47 0.03 -10.37 -2.54
C ILE A 47 0.37 -11.81 -2.96
N ARG A 48 0.38 -12.11 -4.26
CA ARG A 48 0.83 -13.40 -4.78
C ARG A 48 2.29 -13.66 -4.39
N VAL A 49 3.14 -12.63 -4.54
CA VAL A 49 4.57 -12.73 -4.21
C VAL A 49 4.76 -12.89 -2.70
N LEU A 50 4.01 -12.12 -1.89
CA LEU A 50 3.96 -12.31 -0.44
C LEU A 50 3.55 -13.74 -0.08
N GLY A 51 2.55 -14.30 -0.74
CA GLY A 51 2.09 -15.67 -0.50
C GLY A 51 3.19 -16.71 -0.69
N GLU A 52 3.97 -16.59 -1.75
CA GLU A 52 5.13 -17.47 -1.99
C GLU A 52 6.22 -17.29 -0.93
N HIS A 53 6.49 -16.05 -0.51
CA HIS A 53 7.43 -15.78 0.57
C HIS A 53 6.99 -16.43 1.89
N LEU A 54 5.73 -16.32 2.25
CA LEU A 54 5.19 -16.87 3.50
C LEU A 54 5.23 -18.40 3.53
N LYS A 55 5.00 -19.07 2.40
CA LYS A 55 5.09 -20.55 2.30
C LYS A 55 6.42 -21.09 2.77
N THR A 56 7.50 -20.38 2.49
CA THR A 56 8.87 -20.84 2.79
C THR A 56 9.39 -20.41 4.16
N LYS A 57 8.77 -19.41 4.77
CA LYS A 57 9.29 -18.75 5.98
C LYS A 57 8.45 -18.98 7.23
N VAL A 58 7.18 -19.38 7.09
CA VAL A 58 6.23 -19.43 8.20
C VAL A 58 5.47 -20.77 8.20
N ALA A 59 5.56 -21.48 9.32
CA ALA A 59 4.88 -22.77 9.47
C ALA A 59 3.35 -22.60 9.54
N THR A 60 2.86 -21.66 10.33
CA THR A 60 1.42 -21.31 10.45
C THR A 60 1.25 -19.85 10.09
N ILE A 61 0.36 -19.55 9.15
CA ILE A 61 0.15 -18.20 8.67
C ILE A 61 -1.01 -17.58 9.45
N ARG A 62 -0.72 -16.51 10.19
CA ARG A 62 -1.71 -15.67 10.86
C ARG A 62 -1.50 -14.23 10.43
N LEU A 63 -2.48 -13.64 9.74
CA LEU A 63 -2.38 -12.27 9.28
C LEU A 63 -3.71 -11.52 9.38
N HIS A 64 -3.60 -10.21 9.45
CA HIS A 64 -4.70 -9.26 9.33
C HIS A 64 -4.61 -8.58 7.98
N LEU A 65 -5.59 -8.77 7.12
CA LEU A 65 -5.69 -8.10 5.83
C LEU A 65 -6.58 -6.87 6.00
N LEU A 66 -6.01 -5.69 5.80
CA LEU A 66 -6.73 -4.42 5.77
C LEU A 66 -6.95 -4.00 4.32
N LEU A 67 -8.20 -3.88 3.91
CA LEU A 67 -8.56 -3.42 2.58
C LEU A 67 -8.88 -1.93 2.62
N THR A 68 -8.16 -1.14 1.83
CA THR A 68 -8.42 0.30 1.71
C THR A 68 -9.74 0.55 1.00
N HIS A 69 -9.98 -0.14 -0.10
CA HIS A 69 -11.20 -0.10 -0.89
C HIS A 69 -11.28 -1.31 -1.84
N ASN A 70 -12.24 -1.31 -2.77
CA ASN A 70 -12.58 -2.46 -3.60
C ASN A 70 -12.29 -2.30 -5.09
N HIS A 71 -11.41 -1.39 -5.49
CA HIS A 71 -10.91 -1.37 -6.86
C HIS A 71 -10.05 -2.60 -7.17
N TRP A 72 -10.04 -3.01 -8.42
CA TRP A 72 -9.43 -4.27 -8.85
C TRP A 72 -7.96 -4.39 -8.50
N ASP A 73 -7.19 -3.34 -8.65
CA ASP A 73 -5.75 -3.30 -8.36
C ASP A 73 -5.43 -3.49 -6.88
N HIS A 74 -6.42 -3.41 -5.99
CA HIS A 74 -6.29 -3.69 -4.55
C HIS A 74 -6.81 -5.08 -4.15
N LEU A 75 -7.47 -5.81 -5.06
CA LEU A 75 -8.11 -7.10 -4.76
C LEU A 75 -7.70 -8.25 -5.70
N ILE A 76 -7.30 -7.94 -6.94
CA ILE A 76 -7.11 -8.92 -8.02
C ILE A 76 -6.08 -10.02 -7.71
N GLY A 77 -5.16 -9.78 -6.78
CA GLY A 77 -4.16 -10.76 -6.37
C GLY A 77 -4.66 -11.82 -5.38
N LEU A 78 -5.78 -11.54 -4.68
CA LEU A 78 -6.29 -12.41 -3.61
C LEU A 78 -6.59 -13.84 -4.07
N PRO A 79 -7.19 -14.08 -5.25
CA PRO A 79 -7.38 -15.42 -5.77
C PRO A 79 -6.09 -16.23 -5.95
N PHE A 80 -4.96 -15.55 -6.06
CA PHE A 80 -3.63 -16.13 -6.25
C PHE A 80 -2.77 -16.09 -4.99
N PHE A 81 -3.37 -15.72 -3.85
CA PHE A 81 -2.70 -15.69 -2.55
C PHE A 81 -2.68 -17.07 -1.93
N ALA A 82 -1.60 -17.80 -2.10
CA ALA A 82 -1.49 -19.18 -1.70
C ALA A 82 -1.95 -19.53 -0.27
N PRO A 83 -1.77 -18.64 0.74
CA PRO A 83 -2.28 -18.90 2.10
C PRO A 83 -3.78 -19.12 2.21
N ILE A 84 -4.62 -18.59 1.32
CA ILE A 84 -6.08 -18.80 1.40
C ILE A 84 -6.50 -20.26 1.12
N TYR A 85 -5.62 -21.05 0.54
CA TYR A 85 -5.83 -22.47 0.22
C TYR A 85 -5.25 -23.41 1.28
N ARG A 86 -4.68 -22.90 2.37
CA ARG A 86 -4.05 -23.71 3.43
C ARG A 86 -4.96 -23.81 4.65
N GLU A 87 -5.16 -25.01 5.15
CA GLU A 87 -5.98 -25.30 6.35
C GLU A 87 -5.39 -24.71 7.64
N ASP A 88 -4.07 -24.51 7.70
CA ASP A 88 -3.33 -23.94 8.81
C ASP A 88 -3.18 -22.41 8.75
N SER A 89 -3.89 -21.76 7.83
CA SER A 89 -3.90 -20.30 7.71
C SER A 89 -5.11 -19.68 8.38
N GLU A 90 -4.88 -18.63 9.19
CA GLU A 90 -5.89 -17.78 9.79
C GLU A 90 -5.75 -16.36 9.24
N ILE A 91 -6.76 -15.89 8.49
CA ILE A 91 -6.74 -14.58 7.85
C ILE A 91 -7.95 -13.79 8.35
N LYS A 92 -7.68 -12.70 9.09
CA LYS A 92 -8.70 -11.74 9.50
C LYS A 92 -8.76 -10.61 8.50
N ILE A 93 -9.92 -10.39 7.90
CA ILE A 93 -10.12 -9.33 6.90
C ILE A 93 -10.90 -8.21 7.53
N ASP A 94 -10.42 -6.98 7.37
CA ASP A 94 -11.04 -5.75 7.85
C ASP A 94 -10.81 -4.62 6.82
N GLY A 95 -11.40 -3.45 7.00
CA GLY A 95 -11.16 -2.30 6.14
C GLY A 95 -12.45 -1.60 5.71
N TRP A 96 -12.49 -1.10 4.49
CA TRP A 96 -13.66 -0.40 3.94
C TRP A 96 -14.90 -1.31 3.95
N PRO A 97 -16.02 -0.88 4.51
CA PRO A 97 -17.20 -1.75 4.70
C PRO A 97 -17.74 -2.40 3.42
N LEU A 98 -17.64 -1.69 2.30
CA LEU A 98 -18.04 -2.21 0.98
C LEU A 98 -17.02 -3.19 0.41
N ALA A 99 -15.73 -3.07 0.76
CA ALA A 99 -14.69 -3.99 0.30
C ALA A 99 -14.96 -5.42 0.77
N PHE A 100 -15.50 -5.58 1.97
CA PHE A 100 -15.96 -6.88 2.47
C PHE A 100 -17.04 -7.52 1.59
N GLN A 101 -18.09 -6.76 1.26
CA GLN A 101 -19.17 -7.26 0.40
C GLN A 101 -18.69 -7.51 -1.02
N ALA A 102 -17.82 -6.64 -1.55
CA ALA A 102 -17.23 -6.80 -2.85
C ALA A 102 -16.33 -8.04 -2.90
N LEU A 103 -15.48 -8.26 -1.89
CA LEU A 103 -14.65 -9.45 -1.82
C LEU A 103 -15.49 -10.72 -1.83
N LYS A 104 -16.55 -10.79 -1.02
CA LYS A 104 -17.45 -11.92 -1.04
C LYS A 104 -18.07 -12.13 -2.42
N ARG A 105 -18.53 -11.06 -3.08
CA ARG A 105 -19.07 -11.13 -4.43
C ARG A 105 -18.04 -11.56 -5.47
N VAL A 106 -16.82 -11.05 -5.37
CA VAL A 106 -15.72 -11.45 -6.27
C VAL A 106 -15.51 -12.96 -6.20
N PHE A 107 -15.53 -13.53 -5.01
CA PHE A 107 -15.35 -14.96 -4.84
C PHE A 107 -16.64 -15.78 -5.14
N ASP A 108 -17.82 -15.31 -4.69
CA ASP A 108 -19.07 -16.06 -4.85
C ASP A 108 -19.69 -15.89 -6.25
N ASP A 109 -19.77 -14.64 -6.75
CA ASP A 109 -20.51 -14.33 -7.98
C ASP A 109 -19.62 -14.38 -9.23
N HIS A 110 -18.31 -14.18 -9.10
CA HIS A 110 -17.41 -14.06 -10.26
C HIS A 110 -16.36 -15.16 -10.34
N MET A 111 -15.92 -15.72 -9.22
CA MET A 111 -14.98 -16.84 -9.26
C MET A 111 -15.69 -18.18 -9.51
N GLY A 112 -16.96 -18.35 -9.08
CA GLY A 112 -17.74 -19.56 -9.29
C GLY A 112 -18.35 -19.72 -10.69
N ASP A 113 -18.42 -18.65 -11.50
CA ASP A 113 -19.12 -18.61 -12.79
C ASP A 113 -18.24 -18.90 -14.03
N GLY A 114 -17.20 -19.71 -13.86
CA GLY A 114 -16.33 -20.12 -14.97
C GLY A 114 -15.18 -19.15 -15.27
N PHE A 115 -15.06 -18.03 -14.54
CA PHE A 115 -13.93 -17.10 -14.65
C PHE A 115 -12.73 -17.54 -13.80
N PHE A 116 -12.97 -18.27 -12.72
CA PHE A 116 -11.94 -18.87 -11.88
C PHE A 116 -12.39 -20.26 -11.38
N PRO A 117 -11.48 -21.25 -11.32
CA PRO A 117 -11.88 -22.65 -11.11
C PRO A 117 -12.16 -23.01 -9.64
N VAL A 118 -12.03 -22.08 -8.69
CA VAL A 118 -12.21 -22.33 -7.25
C VAL A 118 -13.29 -21.40 -6.72
N ALA A 119 -14.34 -21.95 -6.12
CA ALA A 119 -15.38 -21.20 -5.44
C ALA A 119 -14.95 -20.79 -4.03
N PHE A 120 -15.60 -19.77 -3.46
CA PHE A 120 -15.26 -19.25 -2.13
C PHE A 120 -15.38 -20.31 -1.01
N ASP A 121 -16.37 -21.17 -1.09
CA ASP A 121 -16.61 -22.27 -0.14
C ASP A 121 -15.55 -23.39 -0.20
N GLN A 122 -14.74 -23.41 -1.25
CA GLN A 122 -13.63 -24.36 -1.43
C GLN A 122 -12.31 -23.84 -0.81
N LEU A 123 -12.28 -22.60 -0.33
CA LEU A 123 -11.12 -22.04 0.36
C LEU A 123 -10.93 -22.77 1.70
N LYS A 124 -9.69 -23.19 1.95
CA LYS A 124 -9.38 -24.03 3.11
C LYS A 124 -8.95 -23.25 4.35
N SER A 125 -8.54 -21.99 4.17
CA SER A 125 -8.10 -21.15 5.28
C SER A 125 -9.26 -20.70 6.17
N HIS A 126 -8.97 -20.43 7.43
CA HIS A 126 -9.92 -19.80 8.34
C HIS A 126 -10.03 -18.31 8.04
N LEU A 127 -10.96 -17.94 7.14
CA LEU A 127 -11.26 -16.55 6.83
C LEU A 127 -12.30 -16.01 7.83
N SER A 128 -12.01 -14.86 8.42
CA SER A 128 -12.95 -14.14 9.27
C SER A 128 -13.00 -12.66 8.92
N PHE A 129 -14.20 -12.09 8.94
CA PHE A 129 -14.42 -10.68 8.63
C PHE A 129 -14.72 -9.92 9.91
N VAL A 130 -13.91 -8.92 10.23
CA VAL A 130 -13.92 -8.27 11.54
C VAL A 130 -14.77 -6.99 11.53
N ASN A 131 -14.68 -6.18 10.48
CA ASN A 131 -15.40 -4.91 10.27
C ASN A 131 -15.35 -3.97 11.49
N LYS A 132 -14.16 -3.75 12.04
CA LYS A 132 -13.93 -2.89 13.22
C LYS A 132 -13.11 -1.66 12.91
N ILE A 133 -12.17 -1.77 11.95
CA ILE A 133 -11.18 -0.71 11.70
C ILE A 133 -11.81 0.61 11.25
N ALA A 134 -12.91 0.58 10.51
CA ALA A 134 -13.66 1.78 10.13
C ALA A 134 -14.31 2.51 11.33
N ARG A 135 -14.34 1.89 12.52
CA ARG A 135 -14.81 2.48 13.78
C ARG A 135 -13.67 2.92 14.69
N SER A 136 -12.57 3.23 14.10
CA SER A 136 -11.28 3.68 14.62
C SER A 136 -11.34 4.55 15.90
N PRO A 137 -10.29 4.57 16.76
CA PRO A 137 -9.10 3.70 16.65
C PRO A 137 -9.34 2.26 17.12
N GLN A 138 -8.53 1.32 16.62
CA GLN A 138 -8.50 -0.06 17.09
C GLN A 138 -7.11 -0.42 17.62
N VAL A 139 -7.06 -1.24 18.65
CA VAL A 139 -5.80 -1.77 19.17
C VAL A 139 -5.65 -3.22 18.73
N LEU A 140 -4.56 -3.50 18.06
CA LEU A 140 -4.14 -4.84 17.64
C LEU A 140 -2.81 -5.16 18.31
N ASP A 141 -2.82 -6.08 19.29
CA ASP A 141 -1.76 -6.24 20.27
C ASP A 141 -1.47 -4.89 20.97
N ASP A 142 -0.26 -4.35 20.90
CA ASP A 142 0.12 -3.05 21.47
C ASP A 142 0.21 -1.93 20.40
N VAL A 143 -0.38 -2.17 19.23
CA VAL A 143 -0.39 -1.21 18.12
C VAL A 143 -1.76 -0.57 17.98
N GLU A 144 -1.80 0.75 18.03
CA GLU A 144 -3.00 1.52 17.71
C GLU A 144 -3.07 1.72 16.20
N ILE A 145 -4.21 1.36 15.61
CA ILE A 145 -4.50 1.56 14.19
C ILE A 145 -5.71 2.48 14.08
N GLU A 146 -5.49 3.64 13.48
CA GLU A 146 -6.53 4.60 13.13
C GLU A 146 -6.80 4.56 11.63
N ALA A 147 -8.08 4.63 11.24
CA ALA A 147 -8.50 4.73 9.85
C ALA A 147 -9.14 6.10 9.60
N MET A 148 -8.86 6.66 8.41
CA MET A 148 -9.47 7.90 7.93
C MET A 148 -10.03 7.69 6.54
N PRO A 149 -11.27 8.14 6.26
CA PRO A 149 -11.79 8.16 4.89
C PRO A 149 -11.00 9.13 4.01
N LEU A 150 -10.74 8.72 2.77
CA LEU A 150 -9.95 9.45 1.77
C LEU A 150 -10.83 9.96 0.63
N ASN A 151 -10.33 10.94 -0.11
CA ASN A 151 -10.99 11.52 -1.28
C ASN A 151 -10.74 10.64 -2.50
N HIS A 152 -11.56 9.62 -2.66
CA HIS A 152 -11.48 8.68 -3.77
C HIS A 152 -12.88 8.27 -4.22
N PRO A 153 -13.15 8.06 -5.52
CA PRO A 153 -14.44 7.57 -6.00
C PRO A 153 -14.87 6.29 -5.29
N GLN A 154 -16.14 6.22 -4.88
CA GLN A 154 -16.73 5.11 -4.13
C GLN A 154 -16.16 4.90 -2.71
N GLY A 155 -15.19 5.70 -2.28
CA GLY A 155 -14.59 5.71 -0.95
C GLY A 155 -13.35 4.82 -0.82
N CYS A 156 -12.44 5.27 0.03
CA CYS A 156 -11.18 4.61 0.37
C CYS A 156 -10.83 4.90 1.83
N LEU A 157 -10.01 4.07 2.47
CA LEU A 157 -9.46 4.29 3.81
C LEU A 157 -7.94 4.44 3.77
N GLY A 158 -7.43 5.47 4.44
CA GLY A 158 -6.05 5.53 4.88
C GLY A 158 -5.90 4.94 6.28
N PHE A 159 -4.68 4.53 6.63
CA PHE A 159 -4.37 3.92 7.92
C PHE A 159 -3.19 4.61 8.58
N ARG A 160 -3.31 4.86 9.90
CA ARG A 160 -2.24 5.33 10.76
C ARG A 160 -1.94 4.29 11.81
N PHE A 161 -0.70 3.84 11.87
CA PHE A 161 -0.20 2.86 12.82
C PHE A 161 0.70 3.55 13.84
N GLN A 162 0.49 3.28 15.12
CA GLN A 162 1.34 3.76 16.19
C GLN A 162 1.82 2.60 17.07
N GLU A 163 3.12 2.37 17.13
CA GLU A 163 3.77 1.33 17.90
C GLU A 163 5.01 1.89 18.61
N GLU A 164 5.01 1.88 19.94
CA GLU A 164 6.15 2.32 20.77
C GLU A 164 6.74 3.68 20.35
N GLY A 165 5.87 4.66 20.14
CA GLY A 165 6.26 6.02 19.75
C GLY A 165 6.67 6.19 18.28
N GLN A 166 6.60 5.13 17.48
CA GLN A 166 6.81 5.18 16.04
C GLN A 166 5.49 5.26 15.30
N THR A 167 5.43 6.07 14.26
CA THR A 167 4.23 6.31 13.48
C THR A 167 4.46 6.07 12.00
N MET A 168 3.65 5.17 11.41
CA MET A 168 3.51 4.99 9.97
C MET A 168 2.12 5.43 9.52
N VAL A 169 2.05 6.20 8.45
CA VAL A 169 0.77 6.60 7.82
C VAL A 169 0.78 6.13 6.37
N PHE A 170 -0.30 5.44 5.98
CA PHE A 170 -0.52 4.94 4.64
C PHE A 170 -1.75 5.61 4.05
N ILE A 171 -1.56 6.40 3.01
CA ILE A 171 -2.59 7.12 2.25
C ILE A 171 -2.36 6.81 0.78
N THR A 172 -3.13 5.87 0.24
CA THR A 172 -3.16 5.56 -1.19
C THR A 172 -4.53 5.94 -1.74
N ASP A 173 -4.61 6.26 -3.02
CA ASP A 173 -5.89 6.55 -3.67
C ASP A 173 -6.61 7.71 -2.97
N ASN A 174 -5.98 8.87 -3.03
CA ASN A 174 -6.44 10.08 -2.37
C ASN A 174 -6.19 11.33 -3.20
N GLU A 175 -7.21 12.11 -3.47
CA GLU A 175 -7.12 13.41 -4.14
C GLU A 175 -7.13 14.54 -3.11
N LEU A 176 -5.94 15.10 -2.81
CA LEU A 176 -5.78 16.11 -1.77
C LEU A 176 -6.47 17.45 -2.09
N GLY A 177 -6.67 17.77 -3.35
CA GLY A 177 -7.30 19.01 -3.82
C GLY A 177 -8.75 18.85 -4.27
N LEU A 178 -9.47 17.80 -3.86
CA LEU A 178 -10.83 17.56 -4.30
C LEU A 178 -11.84 18.51 -3.65
N ASP A 179 -12.59 19.25 -4.48
CA ASP A 179 -13.67 20.12 -4.02
C ASP A 179 -14.82 19.31 -3.40
N GLY A 180 -15.27 19.73 -2.21
CA GLY A 180 -16.35 19.06 -1.50
C GLY A 180 -15.98 17.75 -0.77
N GLY A 181 -14.71 17.32 -0.85
CA GLY A 181 -14.18 16.19 -0.09
C GLY A 181 -13.65 16.57 1.29
N TYR A 182 -12.87 15.67 1.89
CA TYR A 182 -12.08 15.97 3.09
C TYR A 182 -11.04 17.03 2.75
N ARG A 183 -10.83 17.98 3.68
CA ARG A 183 -9.98 19.12 3.43
C ARG A 183 -8.51 18.81 3.72
N PHE A 184 -7.62 19.48 3.06
CA PHE A 184 -6.18 19.33 3.23
C PHE A 184 -5.71 19.35 4.69
N PRO A 185 -6.19 20.26 5.58
CA PRO A 185 -5.82 20.25 7.01
C PRO A 185 -6.22 18.96 7.76
N ASP A 186 -7.25 18.26 7.31
CA ASP A 186 -7.66 16.99 7.93
C ASP A 186 -6.60 15.90 7.66
N PHE A 187 -6.04 15.87 6.45
CA PHE A 187 -4.92 15.00 6.09
C PHE A 187 -3.62 15.38 6.80
N VAL A 188 -3.34 16.69 6.95
CA VAL A 188 -2.19 17.19 7.74
C VAL A 188 -2.27 16.67 9.17
N LYS A 189 -3.45 16.77 9.79
CA LYS A 189 -3.68 16.26 11.14
C LYS A 189 -3.49 14.74 11.21
N PHE A 190 -4.01 14.00 10.24
CA PHE A 190 -3.91 12.54 10.21
C PHE A 190 -2.46 12.05 9.98
N ALA A 191 -1.69 12.76 9.15
CA ALA A 191 -0.29 12.45 8.87
C ALA A 191 0.70 13.08 9.87
N LYS A 192 0.20 13.81 10.90
CA LYS A 192 1.03 14.59 11.80
C LYS A 192 2.15 13.77 12.43
N ASP A 193 3.38 14.31 12.36
CA ASP A 193 4.60 13.80 12.97
C ASP A 193 4.91 12.34 12.58
N ALA A 194 4.48 11.89 11.38
CA ALA A 194 4.77 10.55 10.90
C ALA A 194 6.27 10.32 10.72
N ASP A 195 6.80 9.22 11.24
CA ASP A 195 8.15 8.76 10.93
C ASP A 195 8.23 8.33 9.46
N LEU A 196 7.14 7.71 8.96
CA LEU A 196 6.98 7.31 7.58
C LEU A 196 5.56 7.65 7.10
N LEU A 197 5.48 8.53 6.10
CA LEU A 197 4.28 8.75 5.30
C LEU A 197 4.44 8.04 3.95
N ILE A 198 3.49 7.18 3.62
CA ILE A 198 3.37 6.54 2.30
C ILE A 198 2.15 7.16 1.64
N HIS A 199 2.34 7.84 0.51
CA HIS A 199 1.25 8.54 -0.17
C HIS A 199 1.29 8.27 -1.68
N ASP A 200 0.11 8.23 -2.31
CA ASP A 200 0.06 8.11 -3.77
C ASP A 200 0.64 9.37 -4.44
N ALA A 201 1.17 9.19 -5.63
CA ALA A 201 1.68 10.27 -6.48
C ALA A 201 1.55 9.87 -7.94
N GLN A 202 0.35 9.45 -8.32
CA GLN A 202 0.09 8.86 -9.63
C GLN A 202 0.29 9.88 -10.74
N TYR A 203 -0.16 11.12 -10.52
CA TYR A 203 -0.19 12.14 -11.57
C TYR A 203 0.90 13.20 -11.44
N LEU A 204 1.25 13.77 -12.59
CA LEU A 204 2.00 15.01 -12.67
C LEU A 204 1.04 16.20 -12.58
N PRO A 205 1.51 17.38 -12.11
CA PRO A 205 0.65 18.57 -12.04
C PRO A 205 -0.03 18.95 -13.36
N GLU A 206 0.68 18.78 -14.47
CA GLU A 206 0.17 19.05 -15.81
C GLU A 206 -0.91 18.06 -16.28
N GLU A 207 -0.99 16.89 -15.66
CA GLU A 207 -1.99 15.86 -15.96
C GLU A 207 -3.27 16.05 -15.15
N MET A 208 -3.21 16.73 -13.99
CA MET A 208 -4.36 16.92 -13.08
C MET A 208 -5.60 17.53 -13.71
N PRO A 209 -5.52 18.52 -14.62
CA PRO A 209 -6.74 19.07 -15.22
C PRO A 209 -7.62 18.03 -15.91
N ALA A 210 -7.01 16.98 -16.49
CA ALA A 210 -7.72 15.89 -17.15
C ALA A 210 -8.17 14.76 -16.17
N HIS A 211 -7.62 14.73 -14.95
CA HIS A 211 -7.83 13.65 -14.00
C HIS A 211 -8.48 14.10 -12.68
N ARG A 212 -9.01 15.34 -12.63
CA ARG A 212 -9.78 15.81 -11.48
C ARG A 212 -10.98 14.90 -11.21
N GLY A 213 -11.15 14.52 -9.93
CA GLY A 213 -12.20 13.60 -9.50
C GLY A 213 -11.87 12.12 -9.70
N TRP A 214 -10.64 11.79 -10.14
CA TRP A 214 -10.20 10.40 -10.27
C TRP A 214 -9.66 9.81 -8.97
N GLY A 215 -9.46 10.67 -7.95
CA GLY A 215 -9.12 10.23 -6.60
C GLY A 215 -7.64 9.98 -6.36
N HIS A 216 -6.76 10.68 -7.08
CA HIS A 216 -5.30 10.59 -6.91
C HIS A 216 -4.66 11.96 -6.84
N SER A 217 -3.47 12.00 -6.22
CA SER A 217 -2.70 13.24 -6.05
C SER A 217 -1.49 13.30 -6.97
N THR A 218 -0.94 14.52 -7.07
CA THR A 218 0.37 14.77 -7.64
C THR A 218 1.47 14.58 -6.59
N TYR A 219 2.70 14.36 -7.05
CA TYR A 219 3.86 14.34 -6.15
C TYR A 219 4.05 15.68 -5.41
N GLN A 220 3.64 16.81 -6.00
CA GLN A 220 3.75 18.13 -5.36
C GLN A 220 2.80 18.25 -4.16
N GLU A 221 1.56 17.80 -4.31
CA GLU A 221 0.57 17.78 -3.22
C GLU A 221 1.00 16.83 -2.10
N ALA A 222 1.54 15.64 -2.45
CA ALA A 222 2.07 14.70 -1.47
C ALA A 222 3.26 15.28 -0.68
N VAL A 223 4.17 16.01 -1.33
CA VAL A 223 5.30 16.71 -0.68
C VAL A 223 4.81 17.82 0.23
N GLN A 224 3.83 18.62 -0.23
CA GLN A 224 3.24 19.68 0.59
C GLN A 224 2.60 19.08 1.86
N LEU A 225 1.81 18.02 1.72
CA LEU A 225 1.23 17.32 2.86
C LEU A 225 2.30 16.85 3.85
N ALA A 226 3.36 16.20 3.36
CA ALA A 226 4.43 15.68 4.20
C ALA A 226 5.17 16.79 4.97
N LEU A 227 5.43 17.93 4.31
CA LEU A 227 6.08 19.09 4.94
C LEU A 227 5.19 19.72 6.01
N GLU A 228 3.91 19.97 5.73
CA GLU A 228 2.98 20.57 6.68
C GLU A 228 2.64 19.64 7.84
N ALA A 229 2.61 18.33 7.61
CA ALA A 229 2.42 17.33 8.65
C ALA A 229 3.66 17.11 9.53
N GLY A 230 4.84 17.62 9.14
CA GLY A 230 6.10 17.35 9.84
C GLY A 230 6.58 15.92 9.72
N ALA A 231 6.24 15.22 8.64
CA ALA A 231 6.70 13.86 8.39
C ALA A 231 8.23 13.83 8.22
N LYS A 232 8.87 12.75 8.69
CA LYS A 232 10.33 12.58 8.56
C LYS A 232 10.71 11.98 7.22
N THR A 233 9.93 11.02 6.74
CA THR A 233 10.13 10.35 5.46
C THR A 233 8.82 10.29 4.69
N LEU A 234 8.87 10.61 3.39
CA LEU A 234 7.78 10.40 2.43
C LEU A 234 8.19 9.37 1.40
N LEU A 235 7.39 8.33 1.24
CA LEU A 235 7.49 7.42 0.11
C LEU A 235 6.33 7.64 -0.85
N LEU A 236 6.66 7.98 -2.09
CA LEU A 236 5.71 8.08 -3.18
C LEU A 236 5.38 6.69 -3.69
N THR A 237 4.10 6.35 -3.77
CA THR A 237 3.61 5.03 -4.23
C THR A 237 2.49 5.18 -5.25
N HIS A 238 1.85 4.07 -5.60
CA HIS A 238 0.77 4.03 -6.58
C HIS A 238 1.20 4.63 -7.93
N HIS A 239 2.39 4.21 -8.39
CA HIS A 239 2.97 4.73 -9.62
C HIS A 239 2.07 4.43 -10.81
N ASP A 240 1.82 5.43 -11.65
CA ASP A 240 1.01 5.28 -12.86
C ASP A 240 1.53 4.10 -13.73
N PRO A 241 0.67 3.23 -14.25
CA PRO A 241 1.09 2.06 -15.01
C PRO A 241 1.86 2.39 -16.29
N GLY A 242 1.67 3.59 -16.85
CA GLY A 242 2.41 4.09 -17.99
C GLY A 242 3.79 4.67 -17.66
N ARG A 243 4.12 4.87 -16.37
CA ARG A 243 5.41 5.44 -15.96
C ARG A 243 6.53 4.41 -16.03
N THR A 244 7.62 4.77 -16.69
CA THR A 244 8.87 4.02 -16.65
C THR A 244 9.64 4.30 -15.34
N ASP A 245 10.59 3.44 -15.01
CA ASP A 245 11.50 3.64 -13.87
C ASP A 245 12.23 4.99 -13.94
N GLU A 246 12.63 5.42 -15.15
CA GLU A 246 13.28 6.72 -15.36
C GLU A 246 12.35 7.87 -15.01
N GLN A 247 11.09 7.80 -15.43
CA GLN A 247 10.07 8.83 -15.12
C GLN A 247 9.76 8.88 -13.63
N VAL A 248 9.70 7.73 -12.94
CA VAL A 248 9.51 7.73 -11.48
C VAL A 248 10.73 8.32 -10.77
N ARG A 249 11.96 8.01 -11.20
CA ARG A 249 13.18 8.67 -10.67
C ARG A 249 13.14 10.18 -10.85
N GLU A 250 12.65 10.64 -11.98
CA GLU A 250 12.51 12.08 -12.25
C GLU A 250 11.46 12.73 -11.31
N ILE A 251 10.34 12.07 -11.06
CA ILE A 251 9.35 12.52 -10.07
C ILE A 251 9.99 12.66 -8.69
N VAL A 252 10.72 11.64 -8.24
CA VAL A 252 11.41 11.66 -6.95
C VAL A 252 12.47 12.79 -6.89
N ARG A 253 13.21 13.00 -7.97
CA ARG A 253 14.20 14.10 -8.07
C ARG A 253 13.51 15.46 -7.91
N ARG A 254 12.43 15.72 -8.66
CA ARG A 254 11.65 16.96 -8.56
C ARG A 254 11.03 17.14 -7.18
N ALA A 255 10.52 16.08 -6.57
CA ALA A 255 9.97 16.10 -5.21
C ALA A 255 11.05 16.55 -4.19
N ARG A 256 12.28 16.02 -4.30
CA ARG A 256 13.41 16.42 -3.45
C ARG A 256 13.80 17.90 -3.63
N GLU A 257 13.71 18.42 -4.84
CA GLU A 257 14.00 19.83 -5.12
C GLU A 257 13.01 20.77 -4.41
N ILE A 258 11.72 20.39 -4.32
CA ILE A 258 10.73 21.14 -3.57
C ILE A 258 11.12 21.23 -2.08
N VAL A 259 11.57 20.11 -1.50
CA VAL A 259 12.00 20.08 -0.08
C VAL A 259 13.20 20.98 0.14
N VAL A 260 14.21 20.93 -0.76
CA VAL A 260 15.40 21.79 -0.68
C VAL A 260 15.01 23.26 -0.78
N ALA A 261 14.12 23.61 -1.72
CA ALA A 261 13.64 24.98 -1.89
C ALA A 261 12.86 25.50 -0.68
N ALA A 262 12.15 24.61 0.02
CA ALA A 262 11.43 24.93 1.24
C ALA A 262 12.32 24.95 2.50
N GLY A 263 13.61 24.64 2.41
CA GLY A 263 14.53 24.51 3.56
C GLY A 263 14.16 23.37 4.50
N GLY A 264 13.38 22.41 4.03
CA GLY A 264 12.88 21.26 4.81
C GLY A 264 13.91 20.17 5.05
N LYS A 265 13.64 19.28 6.01
CA LYS A 265 14.47 18.10 6.32
C LYS A 265 13.81 16.79 5.93
N LEU A 266 12.73 16.83 5.16
CA LEU A 266 11.97 15.67 4.73
C LEU A 266 12.83 14.77 3.80
N THR A 267 12.93 13.49 4.14
CA THR A 267 13.53 12.49 3.24
C THR A 267 12.46 12.02 2.26
N ILE A 268 12.77 11.97 0.96
CA ILE A 268 11.83 11.48 -0.07
C ILE A 268 12.46 10.39 -0.92
N ASP A 269 11.69 9.33 -1.17
CA ASP A 269 11.99 8.35 -2.22
C ASP A 269 10.69 7.82 -2.85
N GLY A 270 10.81 7.02 -3.93
CA GLY A 270 9.73 6.23 -4.48
C GLY A 270 9.70 4.85 -3.83
N ALA A 271 8.53 4.37 -3.46
CA ALA A 271 8.38 3.00 -2.98
C ALA A 271 8.74 2.01 -4.08
N ARG A 272 9.48 0.95 -3.72
CA ARG A 272 9.91 -0.09 -4.65
C ARG A 272 9.48 -1.46 -4.15
N GLU A 273 9.03 -2.31 -5.05
CA GLU A 273 8.81 -3.72 -4.72
C GLU A 273 10.07 -4.34 -4.12
N GLY A 274 9.89 -5.02 -2.99
CA GLY A 274 10.96 -5.69 -2.26
C GLY A 274 11.76 -4.79 -1.33
N ASP A 275 11.47 -3.48 -1.23
CA ASP A 275 12.06 -2.66 -0.18
C ASP A 275 11.50 -3.05 1.19
N VAL A 276 12.40 -3.00 2.17
CA VAL A 276 12.08 -3.22 3.58
C VAL A 276 12.54 -2.01 4.37
N ILE A 277 11.63 -1.43 5.14
CA ILE A 277 11.92 -0.27 5.98
C ILE A 277 11.71 -0.66 7.42
N SER A 278 12.74 -0.47 8.24
CA SER A 278 12.65 -0.62 9.69
C SER A 278 12.51 0.74 10.35
N LEU A 279 11.40 1.01 11.00
CA LEU A 279 11.23 2.25 11.75
C LEU A 279 12.07 2.29 13.02
N ALA A 280 12.47 1.14 13.56
CA ALA A 280 13.29 1.06 14.79
C ALA A 280 14.70 1.67 14.61
N THR A 281 15.26 1.63 13.41
CA THR A 281 16.62 2.11 13.11
C THR A 281 16.63 3.40 12.29
N GLY A 282 15.49 3.81 11.75
CA GLY A 282 15.41 4.92 10.79
C GLY A 282 16.05 4.63 9.44
N ASP A 283 16.52 3.40 9.22
CA ASP A 283 17.21 2.99 8.02
C ASP A 283 16.24 2.51 6.93
N LEU A 284 16.33 3.10 5.76
CA LEU A 284 15.84 2.55 4.51
C LEU A 284 16.79 1.42 4.07
N ALA A 285 16.58 0.23 4.63
CA ALA A 285 17.36 -0.93 4.20
C ALA A 285 16.64 -1.61 3.02
N SER A 286 17.22 -1.52 1.83
CA SER A 286 16.87 -2.48 0.78
C SER A 286 17.30 -3.88 1.26
N SER A 287 16.38 -4.85 1.24
CA SER A 287 16.73 -6.24 1.59
C SER A 287 17.92 -6.69 0.72
N PRO A 288 19.04 -7.16 1.30
CA PRO A 288 20.22 -7.60 0.54
C PRO A 288 19.87 -8.70 -0.48
N GLU A 289 18.92 -9.56 -0.19
CA GLU A 289 18.47 -10.67 -1.05
C GLU A 289 17.71 -10.14 -2.28
N LEU A 290 16.90 -9.11 -2.12
CA LEU A 290 16.13 -8.50 -3.20
C LEU A 290 16.97 -7.51 -4.02
N ALA A 291 17.88 -6.79 -3.37
CA ALA A 291 18.90 -5.97 -4.08
C ALA A 291 19.81 -6.84 -4.94
N ALA A 292 20.20 -8.03 -4.47
CA ALA A 292 20.98 -9.00 -5.26
C ALA A 292 20.20 -9.59 -6.43
N SER A 293 18.90 -9.88 -6.24
CA SER A 293 18.00 -10.32 -7.31
C SER A 293 17.79 -9.25 -8.38
N ARG A 294 17.69 -7.96 -7.97
CA ARG A 294 17.59 -6.81 -8.87
C ARG A 294 18.86 -6.65 -9.71
N ARG A 295 20.05 -6.69 -9.08
CA ARG A 295 21.34 -6.60 -9.81
C ARG A 295 21.49 -7.71 -10.85
N LYS A 296 21.01 -8.93 -10.57
CA LYS A 296 21.02 -10.03 -11.54
C LYS A 296 20.03 -9.83 -12.68
N LYS A 297 18.82 -9.24 -12.43
CA LYS A 297 17.84 -8.96 -13.48
C LYS A 297 18.24 -7.80 -14.39
N ILE A 298 18.93 -6.77 -13.85
CA ILE A 298 19.41 -5.61 -14.61
C ILE A 298 20.69 -5.95 -15.41
N ALA A 299 21.45 -6.96 -14.97
CA ALA A 299 22.72 -7.36 -15.62
C ALA A 299 22.58 -8.45 -16.70
N GLN A 300 21.36 -8.90 -17.02
CA GLN A 300 21.13 -9.79 -18.16
C GLN A 300 20.69 -8.94 -19.36
N PRO A 301 21.42 -9.00 -20.49
CA PRO A 301 21.10 -8.26 -21.70
C PRO A 301 19.80 -8.75 -22.37
#